data_3aee67ab965bc6838230030891cb70cf
#
_entry.id   3aee67ab965bc6838230030891cb70cf
#
_cell.length_a   1.000
_cell.length_b   1.000
_cell.length_c   1.000
_cell.angle_alpha   90.00
_cell.angle_beta   90.00
_cell.angle_gamma   90.00
#
_symmetry.space_group_name_H-M   'P 1'
#
loop_
_entity.id
_entity.type
_entity.pdbx_description
1 polymer ?
#
loop_
_entity_poly.entity_id
_entity_poly.type
_entity_poly.pdbx_seq_one_letter_code
_entity_poly.pdbx_strand_id
1 'polypeptide(L)'
;MSTTELRPVADAILRLAKRQGFVTSRDVRAELRMAGLAETAWKDVIALVQASLVHRRGRYYPKESFSPRMQKEHAQQQAILKAIRRLIKQHRSRGKANERRGQTRIDFVQPVKVRTEDGKEFALISRDLSATGVRLLGTKRLLGQKVELELPNDGEPACRLLVRILWTCAIGDDLYENGGSFMELVSGP
;
A
#
# COMPACT_ATOMS: atom_id res chain seq x y z
N MET A 1 -0.83 5.72 30.51
CA MET A 1 -2.29 5.82 30.79
C MET A 1 -2.84 4.41 30.88
N SER A 2 -3.77 4.16 31.81
CA SER A 2 -4.38 2.85 31.98
C SER A 2 -5.38 2.56 30.83
N THR A 3 -5.44 1.32 30.37
CA THR A 3 -6.45 0.84 29.40
C THR A 3 -7.88 1.13 29.86
N THR A 4 -8.11 1.12 31.18
CA THR A 4 -9.41 1.40 31.79
C THR A 4 -9.86 2.86 31.58
N GLU A 5 -8.94 3.81 31.66
CA GLU A 5 -9.22 5.25 31.45
C GLU A 5 -9.54 5.57 29.98
N LEU A 6 -8.95 4.83 29.05
CA LEU A 6 -9.15 5.03 27.59
C LEU A 6 -10.41 4.35 27.05
N ARG A 7 -10.98 3.38 27.79
CA ARG A 7 -12.13 2.59 27.32
C ARG A 7 -13.40 3.43 27.01
N PRO A 8 -13.78 4.41 27.85
CA PRO A 8 -14.93 5.27 27.53
C PRO A 8 -14.74 6.06 26.22
N VAL A 9 -13.52 6.55 25.98
CA VAL A 9 -13.18 7.25 24.74
C VAL A 9 -13.21 6.29 23.53
N ALA A 10 -12.69 5.07 23.69
CA ALA A 10 -12.74 4.06 22.66
C ALA A 10 -14.19 3.71 22.25
N ASP A 11 -15.09 3.58 23.23
CA ASP A 11 -16.51 3.33 22.99
C ASP A 11 -17.20 4.54 22.33
N ALA A 12 -16.84 5.77 22.71
CA ALA A 12 -17.34 6.98 22.06
C ALA A 12 -16.90 7.03 20.57
N ILE A 13 -15.67 6.69 20.27
CA ILE A 13 -15.12 6.61 18.90
C ILE A 13 -15.86 5.56 18.06
N LEU A 14 -16.17 4.38 18.61
CA LEU A 14 -16.97 3.38 17.89
C LEU A 14 -18.37 3.88 17.57
N ARG A 15 -19.04 4.53 18.54
CA ARG A 15 -20.36 5.16 18.32
C ARG A 15 -20.29 6.26 17.27
N LEU A 16 -19.27 7.11 17.32
CA LEU A 16 -19.06 8.17 16.35
C LEU A 16 -18.83 7.60 14.95
N ALA A 17 -17.96 6.57 14.81
CA ALA A 17 -17.70 5.89 13.55
C ALA A 17 -18.97 5.27 12.95
N LYS A 18 -19.83 4.64 13.77
CA LYS A 18 -21.12 4.09 13.32
C LYS A 18 -22.10 5.17 12.85
N ARG A 19 -22.14 6.31 13.55
CA ARG A 19 -23.06 7.42 13.24
C ARG A 19 -22.68 8.17 11.97
N GLN A 20 -21.39 8.46 11.75
CA GLN A 20 -20.94 9.29 10.62
C GLN A 20 -20.23 8.49 9.52
N GLY A 21 -20.14 7.16 9.67
CA GLY A 21 -19.56 6.24 8.68
C GLY A 21 -18.04 6.08 8.77
N PHE A 22 -17.31 6.98 9.38
CA PHE A 22 -15.87 6.88 9.62
C PHE A 22 -15.43 7.84 10.73
N VAL A 23 -14.22 7.66 11.25
CA VAL A 23 -13.53 8.61 12.13
C VAL A 23 -12.09 8.82 11.67
N THR A 24 -11.51 9.95 12.06
CA THR A 24 -10.12 10.31 11.77
C THR A 24 -9.30 10.38 13.08
N SER A 25 -7.99 10.46 12.98
CA SER A 25 -7.14 10.71 14.15
C SER A 25 -7.45 12.06 14.82
N ARG A 26 -8.00 13.03 14.06
CA ARG A 26 -8.44 14.32 14.60
C ARG A 26 -9.65 14.15 15.50
N ASP A 27 -10.62 13.33 15.09
CA ASP A 27 -11.81 13.05 15.89
C ASP A 27 -11.44 12.34 17.20
N VAL A 28 -10.49 11.36 17.14
CA VAL A 28 -10.01 10.66 18.34
C VAL A 28 -9.35 11.63 19.33
N ARG A 29 -8.54 12.58 18.84
CA ARG A 29 -7.92 13.60 19.69
C ARG A 29 -8.96 14.55 20.29
N ALA A 30 -9.98 14.90 19.54
CA ALA A 30 -11.07 15.74 20.06
C ALA A 30 -11.82 15.04 21.21
N GLU A 31 -12.13 13.75 21.07
CA GLU A 31 -12.78 12.96 22.13
C GLU A 31 -11.88 12.82 23.37
N LEU A 32 -10.56 12.60 23.19
CA LEU A 32 -9.61 12.59 24.31
C LEU A 32 -9.58 13.92 25.04
N ARG A 33 -9.57 15.04 24.32
CA ARG A 33 -9.60 16.39 24.91
C ARG A 33 -10.87 16.61 25.71
N MET A 34 -12.04 16.22 25.18
CA MET A 34 -13.31 16.33 25.89
C MET A 34 -13.36 15.46 27.17
N ALA A 35 -12.64 14.34 27.18
CA ALA A 35 -12.48 13.48 28.33
C ALA A 35 -11.40 13.96 29.33
N GLY A 36 -10.74 15.10 29.07
CA GLY A 36 -9.63 15.61 29.90
C GLY A 36 -8.35 14.77 29.83
N LEU A 37 -8.19 13.97 28.77
CA LEU A 37 -7.06 13.07 28.55
C LEU A 37 -6.06 13.63 27.53
N ALA A 38 -4.81 13.17 27.62
CA ALA A 38 -3.75 13.62 26.71
C ALA A 38 -4.03 13.18 25.27
N GLU A 39 -4.03 14.13 24.33
CA GLU A 39 -4.25 13.87 22.90
C GLU A 39 -3.20 12.93 22.28
N THR A 40 -2.01 12.82 22.87
CA THR A 40 -0.93 11.91 22.44
C THR A 40 -1.34 10.44 22.52
N ALA A 41 -2.31 10.09 23.38
CA ALA A 41 -2.83 8.73 23.57
C ALA A 41 -3.78 8.26 22.43
N TRP A 42 -3.97 9.04 21.37
CA TRP A 42 -4.88 8.68 20.28
C TRP A 42 -4.57 7.33 19.62
N LYS A 43 -3.28 6.96 19.55
CA LYS A 43 -2.85 5.67 18.99
C LYS A 43 -3.28 4.50 19.89
N ASP A 44 -3.24 4.68 21.20
CA ASP A 44 -3.63 3.66 22.17
C ASP A 44 -5.16 3.46 22.13
N VAL A 45 -5.93 4.54 21.97
CA VAL A 45 -7.39 4.45 21.76
C VAL A 45 -7.69 3.67 20.47
N ILE A 46 -7.01 3.97 19.37
CA ILE A 46 -7.20 3.22 18.12
C ILE A 46 -6.81 1.75 18.28
N ALA A 47 -5.73 1.44 19.02
CA ALA A 47 -5.34 0.06 19.29
C ALA A 47 -6.43 -0.73 20.03
N LEU A 48 -7.15 -0.10 20.95
CA LEU A 48 -8.27 -0.72 21.69
C LEU A 48 -9.46 -1.08 20.77
N VAL A 49 -9.70 -0.30 19.72
CA VAL A 49 -10.84 -0.49 18.81
C VAL A 49 -10.46 -1.06 17.44
N GLN A 50 -9.19 -1.36 17.21
CA GLN A 50 -8.70 -1.86 15.91
C GLN A 50 -9.37 -3.16 15.44
N ALA A 51 -9.86 -3.99 16.39
CA ALA A 51 -10.64 -5.18 16.05
C ALA A 51 -11.96 -4.87 15.35
N SER A 52 -12.55 -3.69 15.61
CA SER A 52 -13.83 -3.24 15.10
C SER A 52 -13.75 -2.20 13.97
N LEU A 53 -12.55 -1.68 13.69
CA LEU A 53 -12.33 -0.64 12.68
C LEU A 53 -11.36 -1.09 11.58
N VAL A 54 -11.54 -0.56 10.38
CA VAL A 54 -10.65 -0.73 9.23
C VAL A 54 -10.05 0.62 8.85
N HIS A 55 -8.72 0.73 8.86
CA HIS A 55 -8.02 1.95 8.45
C HIS A 55 -7.84 2.00 6.93
N ARG A 56 -8.32 3.08 6.29
CA ARG A 56 -8.13 3.32 4.85
C ARG A 56 -7.97 4.82 4.57
N ARG A 57 -6.90 5.20 3.89
CA ARG A 57 -6.63 6.60 3.44
C ARG A 57 -6.78 7.63 4.57
N GLY A 58 -6.22 7.34 5.76
CA GLY A 58 -6.28 8.25 6.91
C GLY A 58 -7.61 8.28 7.67
N ARG A 59 -8.57 7.40 7.32
CA ARG A 59 -9.86 7.26 7.99
C ARG A 59 -10.04 5.85 8.54
N TYR A 60 -10.81 5.74 9.63
CA TYR A 60 -11.16 4.48 10.27
C TYR A 60 -12.65 4.22 10.09
N TYR A 61 -13.01 3.14 9.44
CA TYR A 61 -14.38 2.75 9.12
C TYR A 61 -14.82 1.58 9.98
N PRO A 62 -16.11 1.52 10.42
CA PRO A 62 -16.62 0.31 11.08
C PRO A 62 -16.49 -0.90 10.15
N LYS A 63 -16.03 -2.03 10.66
CA LYS A 63 -15.93 -3.28 9.86
C LYS A 63 -17.26 -3.69 9.26
N GLU A 64 -18.34 -3.48 10.00
CA GLU A 64 -19.70 -3.78 9.58
C GLU A 64 -20.15 -3.00 8.32
N SER A 65 -19.55 -1.82 8.09
CA SER A 65 -19.81 -0.98 6.91
C SER A 65 -19.10 -1.44 5.64
N PHE A 66 -18.22 -2.45 5.76
CA PHE A 66 -17.47 -2.97 4.63
C PHE A 66 -18.18 -4.19 4.04
N SER A 67 -18.58 -4.09 2.77
CA SER A 67 -19.04 -5.26 2.02
C SER A 67 -17.93 -6.33 1.96
N PRO A 68 -18.27 -7.63 1.80
CA PRO A 68 -17.28 -8.69 1.63
C PRO A 68 -16.26 -8.40 0.52
N ARG A 69 -16.70 -7.73 -0.56
CA ARG A 69 -15.83 -7.27 -1.65
C ARG A 69 -14.80 -6.24 -1.16
N MET A 70 -15.22 -5.23 -0.41
CA MET A 70 -14.31 -4.21 0.14
C MET A 70 -13.33 -4.80 1.15
N GLN A 71 -13.75 -5.77 1.95
CA GLN A 71 -12.87 -6.48 2.88
C GLN A 71 -11.79 -7.26 2.12
N LYS A 72 -12.17 -7.96 1.04
CA LYS A 72 -11.23 -8.68 0.18
C LYS A 72 -10.22 -7.72 -0.48
N GLU A 73 -10.70 -6.62 -1.07
CA GLU A 73 -9.83 -5.59 -1.68
C GLU A 73 -8.85 -5.00 -0.66
N HIS A 74 -9.30 -4.73 0.57
CA HIS A 74 -8.45 -4.21 1.64
C HIS A 74 -7.39 -5.23 2.06
N ALA A 75 -7.76 -6.50 2.28
CA ALA A 75 -6.82 -7.56 2.63
C ALA A 75 -5.76 -7.74 1.54
N GLN A 76 -6.16 -7.72 0.27
CA GLN A 76 -5.27 -7.80 -0.88
C GLN A 76 -4.30 -6.61 -0.93
N GLN A 77 -4.78 -5.40 -0.70
CA GLN A 77 -3.92 -4.21 -0.64
C GLN A 77 -2.91 -4.27 0.50
N GLN A 78 -3.30 -4.81 1.67
CA GLN A 78 -2.37 -5.01 2.79
C GLN A 78 -1.31 -6.08 2.48
N ALA A 79 -1.67 -7.16 1.78
CA ALA A 79 -0.73 -8.17 1.33
C ALA A 79 0.32 -7.59 0.39
N ILE A 80 -0.10 -6.80 -0.61
CA ILE A 80 0.80 -6.09 -1.53
C ILE A 80 1.75 -5.17 -0.74
N LEU A 81 1.22 -4.33 0.16
CA LEU A 81 2.03 -3.42 0.96
C LEU A 81 3.08 -4.15 1.82
N LYS A 82 2.72 -5.30 2.38
CA LYS A 82 3.64 -6.13 3.17
C LYS A 82 4.76 -6.69 2.30
N ALA A 83 4.44 -7.26 1.13
CA ALA A 83 5.41 -7.82 0.20
C ALA A 83 6.37 -6.72 -0.30
N ILE A 84 5.85 -5.58 -0.75
CA ILE A 84 6.66 -4.46 -1.23
C ILE A 84 7.56 -3.89 -0.13
N ARG A 85 7.06 -3.72 1.09
CA ARG A 85 7.89 -3.25 2.23
C ARG A 85 9.04 -4.22 2.53
N ARG A 86 8.82 -5.53 2.37
CA ARG A 86 9.87 -6.54 2.54
C ARG A 86 10.95 -6.38 1.48
N LEU A 87 10.57 -6.29 0.19
CA LEU A 87 11.50 -6.02 -0.91
C LEU A 87 12.27 -4.72 -0.71
N ILE A 88 11.60 -3.63 -0.34
CA ILE A 88 12.24 -2.34 -0.05
C ILE A 88 13.25 -2.47 1.10
N LYS A 89 12.90 -3.18 2.16
CA LYS A 89 13.81 -3.37 3.32
C LYS A 89 15.05 -4.14 2.92
N GLN A 90 14.92 -5.20 2.15
CA GLN A 90 16.04 -6.00 1.63
C GLN A 90 16.94 -5.18 0.71
N HIS A 91 16.35 -4.35 -0.14
CA HIS A 91 17.08 -3.52 -1.09
C HIS A 91 17.77 -2.29 -0.46
N ARG A 92 17.15 -1.66 0.57
CA ARG A 92 17.71 -0.50 1.30
C ARG A 92 19.03 -0.80 2.02
N SER A 93 19.33 -2.04 2.31
CA SER A 93 20.65 -2.43 2.84
C SER A 93 21.79 -2.18 1.83
N ARG A 94 21.46 -1.85 0.58
CA ARG A 94 22.41 -1.68 -0.55
C ARG A 94 22.49 -0.26 -1.14
N GLY A 95 21.63 0.73 -0.77
CA GLY A 95 21.65 2.04 -1.43
C GLY A 95 20.90 3.18 -0.71
N LYS A 96 21.21 4.44 -1.09
CA LYS A 96 20.59 5.67 -0.54
C LYS A 96 19.25 5.98 -1.19
N ALA A 97 18.23 6.29 -0.38
CA ALA A 97 16.90 6.70 -0.83
C ALA A 97 16.84 8.18 -1.21
N ASN A 98 16.19 8.52 -2.31
CA ASN A 98 15.93 9.89 -2.75
C ASN A 98 14.43 10.21 -2.58
N GLU A 99 14.08 11.17 -1.72
CA GLU A 99 12.71 11.47 -1.32
C GLU A 99 12.27 12.87 -1.78
N ARG A 100 11.26 12.94 -2.66
CA ARG A 100 10.65 14.21 -3.12
C ARG A 100 9.12 14.24 -3.16
N ARG A 101 8.40 13.16 -2.83
CA ARG A 101 6.91 13.09 -2.87
C ARG A 101 6.40 12.22 -1.73
N GLY A 102 5.19 12.47 -1.24
CA GLY A 102 4.59 11.84 -0.05
C GLY A 102 4.51 10.30 0.02
N GLN A 103 5.11 9.60 -0.95
CA GLN A 103 5.42 8.17 -0.92
C GLN A 103 6.86 7.97 -1.34
N THR A 104 7.66 7.42 -0.42
CA THR A 104 9.06 7.11 -0.65
C THR A 104 9.17 6.15 -1.84
N ARG A 105 9.84 6.60 -2.91
CA ARG A 105 10.31 5.74 -4.00
C ARG A 105 11.75 5.39 -3.75
N ILE A 106 12.10 4.16 -4.01
CA ILE A 106 13.50 3.70 -3.98
C ILE A 106 13.94 3.36 -5.39
N ASP A 107 15.18 3.64 -5.70
CA ASP A 107 15.81 3.12 -6.90
C ASP A 107 15.90 1.60 -6.78
N PHE A 108 15.23 0.91 -7.69
CA PHE A 108 15.18 -0.54 -7.75
C PHE A 108 15.47 -0.97 -9.17
N VAL A 109 16.75 -0.89 -9.55
CA VAL A 109 17.21 -1.18 -10.91
C VAL A 109 17.55 -2.64 -11.02
N GLN A 110 16.62 -3.42 -11.55
CA GLN A 110 16.75 -4.88 -11.72
C GLN A 110 16.06 -5.33 -13.01
N PRO A 111 16.60 -6.37 -13.70
CA PRO A 111 15.82 -7.07 -14.70
C PRO A 111 14.58 -7.69 -14.08
N VAL A 112 13.45 -7.51 -14.74
CA VAL A 112 12.16 -8.06 -14.30
C VAL A 112 11.48 -8.77 -15.45
N LYS A 113 10.79 -9.86 -15.17
CA LYS A 113 9.95 -10.54 -16.15
C LYS A 113 8.56 -9.96 -16.13
N VAL A 114 8.02 -9.77 -17.32
CA VAL A 114 6.66 -9.26 -17.53
C VAL A 114 5.91 -10.23 -18.40
N ARG A 115 4.71 -10.62 -17.98
CA ARG A 115 3.76 -11.42 -18.74
C ARG A 115 2.50 -10.60 -18.98
N THR A 116 2.09 -10.48 -20.23
CA THR A 116 0.84 -9.82 -20.64
C THR A 116 -0.35 -10.76 -20.55
N GLU A 117 -1.59 -10.21 -20.60
CA GLU A 117 -2.84 -11.00 -20.55
C GLU A 117 -2.95 -12.00 -21.72
N ASP A 118 -2.33 -11.71 -22.87
CA ASP A 118 -2.25 -12.62 -24.02
C ASP A 118 -1.12 -13.67 -23.91
N GLY A 119 -0.49 -13.79 -22.74
CA GLY A 119 0.50 -14.80 -22.42
C GLY A 119 1.92 -14.53 -22.95
N LYS A 120 2.18 -13.38 -23.58
CA LYS A 120 3.52 -13.01 -24.05
C LYS A 120 4.42 -12.65 -22.88
N GLU A 121 5.63 -13.16 -22.88
CA GLU A 121 6.65 -12.88 -21.88
C GLU A 121 7.80 -12.07 -22.47
N PHE A 122 8.30 -11.12 -21.72
CA PHE A 122 9.49 -10.34 -22.07
C PHE A 122 10.17 -9.78 -20.82
N ALA A 123 11.41 -9.36 -20.98
CA ALA A 123 12.18 -8.73 -19.92
C ALA A 123 12.10 -7.20 -20.05
N LEU A 124 11.91 -6.52 -18.92
CA LEU A 124 12.08 -5.08 -18.77
C LEU A 124 13.10 -4.81 -17.66
N ILE A 125 13.45 -3.56 -17.46
CA ILE A 125 14.24 -3.11 -16.31
C ILE A 125 13.32 -2.30 -15.41
N SER A 126 13.21 -2.69 -14.14
CA SER A 126 12.60 -1.80 -13.16
C SER A 126 13.53 -0.63 -12.88
N ARG A 127 12.99 0.57 -12.71
CA ARG A 127 13.74 1.78 -12.39
C ARG A 127 13.60 2.15 -10.93
N ASP A 128 12.37 2.22 -10.46
CA ASP A 128 12.06 2.48 -9.08
C ASP A 128 10.79 1.76 -8.62
N LEU A 129 10.70 1.62 -7.30
CA LEU A 129 9.63 0.94 -6.61
C LEU A 129 9.09 1.82 -5.49
N SER A 130 7.77 1.88 -5.35
CA SER A 130 7.10 2.50 -4.21
C SER A 130 6.12 1.51 -3.57
N ALA A 131 5.52 1.89 -2.46
CA ALA A 131 4.48 1.07 -1.80
C ALA A 131 3.26 0.76 -2.70
N THR A 132 3.04 1.52 -3.77
CA THR A 132 1.82 1.43 -4.59
C THR A 132 2.07 1.19 -6.07
N GLY A 133 3.32 1.24 -6.52
CA GLY A 133 3.60 1.10 -7.96
C GLY A 133 5.07 1.02 -8.31
N VAL A 134 5.31 0.84 -9.59
CA VAL A 134 6.62 0.60 -10.21
C VAL A 134 6.78 1.43 -11.47
N ARG A 135 8.03 1.79 -11.79
CA ARG A 135 8.43 2.25 -13.13
C ARG A 135 9.29 1.21 -13.82
N LEU A 136 8.97 0.96 -15.09
CA LEU A 136 9.59 -0.05 -15.93
C LEU A 136 10.14 0.61 -17.20
N LEU A 137 11.33 0.20 -17.59
CA LEU A 137 12.03 0.64 -18.80
C LEU A 137 12.16 -0.53 -19.77
N GLY A 138 11.93 -0.28 -21.05
CA GLY A 138 12.16 -1.26 -22.10
C GLY A 138 11.52 -0.90 -23.44
N THR A 139 11.59 -1.83 -24.39
CA THR A 139 11.15 -1.61 -25.79
C THR A 139 9.65 -1.80 -26.00
N LYS A 140 8.87 -2.04 -24.94
CA LYS A 140 7.43 -2.29 -25.04
C LYS A 140 6.61 -1.14 -24.50
N ARG A 141 5.65 -0.69 -25.29
CA ARG A 141 4.61 0.25 -24.90
C ARG A 141 3.45 -0.54 -24.30
N LEU A 142 3.19 -0.34 -23.00
CA LEU A 142 2.22 -1.16 -22.24
C LEU A 142 1.01 -0.36 -21.75
N LEU A 143 0.81 0.86 -22.19
CA LEU A 143 -0.27 1.75 -21.74
C LEU A 143 -1.62 1.04 -21.70
N GLY A 144 -2.30 1.10 -20.55
CA GLY A 144 -3.64 0.55 -20.34
C GLY A 144 -3.68 -0.96 -20.09
N GLN A 145 -2.58 -1.68 -20.31
CA GLN A 145 -2.53 -3.14 -20.12
C GLN A 145 -2.44 -3.49 -18.63
N LYS A 146 -2.94 -4.67 -18.30
CA LYS A 146 -2.61 -5.38 -17.06
C LYS A 146 -1.51 -6.38 -17.38
N VAL A 147 -0.49 -6.41 -16.55
CA VAL A 147 0.65 -7.30 -16.71
C VAL A 147 0.97 -7.98 -15.38
N GLU A 148 1.38 -9.23 -15.44
CA GLU A 148 2.01 -9.90 -14.31
C GLU A 148 3.50 -9.54 -14.32
N LEU A 149 3.95 -8.96 -13.22
CA LEU A 149 5.33 -8.55 -13.01
C LEU A 149 6.00 -9.46 -11.98
N GLU A 150 7.10 -10.08 -12.37
CA GLU A 150 7.94 -10.87 -11.49
C GLU A 150 9.16 -10.04 -11.04
N LEU A 151 9.16 -9.65 -9.76
CA LEU A 151 10.25 -8.94 -9.13
C LEU A 151 11.23 -9.95 -8.49
N PRO A 152 12.53 -9.87 -8.81
CA PRO A 152 13.52 -10.74 -8.19
C PRO A 152 13.59 -10.48 -6.67
N ASN A 153 13.80 -11.55 -5.92
CA ASN A 153 13.93 -11.52 -4.47
C ASN A 153 15.12 -12.38 -4.08
N ASP A 154 16.19 -11.75 -3.59
CA ASP A 154 17.46 -12.42 -3.31
C ASP A 154 17.31 -13.57 -2.30
N GLY A 155 17.53 -14.78 -2.75
CA GLY A 155 17.50 -16.00 -1.91
C GLY A 155 16.10 -16.50 -1.54
N GLU A 156 15.04 -15.87 -2.04
CA GLU A 156 13.64 -16.24 -1.80
C GLU A 156 12.87 -16.37 -3.13
N PRO A 157 11.67 -16.97 -3.12
CA PRO A 157 10.82 -16.97 -4.30
C PRO A 157 10.52 -15.56 -4.81
N ALA A 158 10.52 -15.40 -6.14
CA ALA A 158 10.21 -14.12 -6.76
C ALA A 158 8.82 -13.63 -6.36
N CYS A 159 8.71 -12.31 -6.12
CA CYS A 159 7.44 -11.67 -5.83
C CYS A 159 6.70 -11.40 -7.14
N ARG A 160 5.52 -12.02 -7.36
CA ARG A 160 4.69 -11.81 -8.53
C ARG A 160 3.49 -10.93 -8.21
N LEU A 161 3.34 -9.86 -8.98
CA LEU A 161 2.34 -8.82 -8.78
C LEU A 161 1.58 -8.58 -10.09
N LEU A 162 0.25 -8.48 -10.01
CA LEU A 162 -0.55 -7.93 -11.09
C LEU A 162 -0.44 -6.40 -11.06
N VAL A 163 -0.05 -5.81 -12.18
CA VAL A 163 0.21 -4.37 -12.34
C VAL A 163 -0.66 -3.82 -13.44
N ARG A 164 -1.37 -2.73 -13.20
CA ARG A 164 -2.02 -1.95 -14.24
C ARG A 164 -1.12 -0.81 -14.69
N ILE A 165 -0.78 -0.77 -15.97
CA ILE A 165 0.02 0.31 -16.54
C ILE A 165 -0.88 1.53 -16.78
N LEU A 166 -0.54 2.61 -16.08
CA LEU A 166 -1.34 3.84 -16.06
C LEU A 166 -0.87 4.87 -17.09
N TRP A 167 0.45 4.87 -17.37
CA TRP A 167 1.04 5.77 -18.33
C TRP A 167 2.26 5.14 -19.00
N THR A 168 2.57 5.62 -20.21
CA THR A 168 3.77 5.27 -20.97
C THR A 168 4.34 6.53 -21.58
N CYS A 169 5.63 6.73 -21.50
CA CYS A 169 6.36 7.83 -22.11
C CYS A 169 7.48 7.26 -22.98
N ALA A 170 7.60 7.74 -24.23
CA ALA A 170 8.76 7.46 -25.05
C ALA A 170 9.95 8.28 -24.53
N ILE A 171 11.10 7.63 -24.32
CA ILE A 171 12.35 8.26 -23.88
C ILE A 171 13.47 8.07 -24.91
N GLY A 172 13.17 7.45 -26.02
CA GLY A 172 14.03 7.22 -27.17
C GLY A 172 13.22 6.58 -28.30
N ASP A 173 13.87 6.26 -29.42
CA ASP A 173 13.19 5.77 -30.61
C ASP A 173 12.42 4.47 -30.36
N ASP A 174 13.00 3.53 -29.65
CA ASP A 174 12.39 2.25 -29.28
C ASP A 174 12.43 2.00 -27.77
N LEU A 175 12.57 3.04 -26.97
CA LEU A 175 12.67 2.93 -25.52
C LEU A 175 11.50 3.67 -24.84
N TYR A 176 10.78 2.95 -23.98
CA TYR A 176 9.61 3.44 -23.25
C TYR A 176 9.82 3.32 -21.75
N GLU A 177 9.38 4.35 -21.03
CA GLU A 177 9.15 4.28 -19.60
C GLU A 177 7.66 4.03 -19.36
N ASN A 178 7.32 3.00 -18.59
CA ASN A 178 5.97 2.61 -18.26
C ASN A 178 5.78 2.75 -16.74
N GLY A 179 4.75 3.47 -16.31
CA GLY A 179 4.39 3.58 -14.90
C GLY A 179 3.12 2.82 -14.58
N GLY A 180 3.20 1.93 -13.58
CA GLY A 180 2.09 1.08 -13.19
C GLY A 180 1.78 1.11 -11.71
N SER A 181 0.54 0.77 -11.39
CA SER A 181 0.04 0.60 -10.01
C SER A 181 -0.18 -0.88 -9.72
N PHE A 182 0.21 -1.32 -8.54
CA PHE A 182 -0.04 -2.67 -8.07
C PHE A 182 -1.53 -2.89 -7.81
N MET A 183 -2.06 -3.98 -8.35
CA MET A 183 -3.46 -4.39 -8.19
C MET A 183 -3.59 -5.57 -7.23
N GLU A 184 -2.75 -6.59 -7.41
CA GLU A 184 -2.86 -7.87 -6.74
C GLU A 184 -1.49 -8.49 -6.50
N LEU A 185 -1.33 -9.17 -5.37
CA LEU A 185 -0.22 -10.07 -5.11
C LEU A 185 -0.61 -11.47 -5.61
N VAL A 186 0.05 -11.92 -6.68
CA VAL A 186 -0.20 -13.25 -7.29
C VAL A 186 0.53 -14.32 -6.49
N SER A 187 1.81 -14.09 -6.18
CA SER A 187 2.59 -14.88 -5.24
C SER A 187 3.64 -14.01 -4.58
N GLY A 188 3.89 -14.25 -3.31
CA GLY A 188 4.84 -13.46 -2.53
C GLY A 188 5.86 -14.32 -1.81
N PRO A 189 6.88 -13.64 -1.25
CA PRO A 189 7.84 -14.24 -0.36
C PRO A 189 7.21 -14.64 0.98
#